data_2f56b2143479796f2ca6758e4d9462c2
#
_entry.id   2f56b2143479796f2ca6758e4d9462c2
#
_cell.length_a   1.000
_cell.length_b   1.000
_cell.length_c   1.000
_cell.angle_alpha   90.00
_cell.angle_beta   90.00
_cell.angle_gamma   90.00
#
_symmetry.space_group_name_H-M   'P 1'
#
loop_
_entity.id
_entity.type
_entity.pdbx_description
1 polymer ?
#
loop_
_entity_poly.entity_id
_entity_poly.type
_entity_poly.pdbx_seq_one_letter_code
_entity_poly.pdbx_strand_id
1 'polypeptide(L)'
;LDVDKALVYCDVQVHRALAELEKNGEADYSMQPRNILSGEKFWNCRKVAKEEWTGGFWPGVLWYDYEATQNDTIRVLAEKYTESLKLFSEIPAYDHDLGFLVFCSYGNGYRLTHNPTYRDVIIATADSLATLYNPKVGTILSWPRNIEMLGGHNTIMDNMINLEMLFWAARNGGDR
;
A
#
# COMPACT_ATOMS: atom_id res chain seq x y z
N LEU A 1 14.15 -23.53 -7.65
CA LEU A 1 12.79 -23.08 -7.34
C LEU A 1 11.95 -23.19 -8.61
N ASP A 2 10.80 -23.86 -8.54
CA ASP A 2 9.85 -23.95 -9.65
C ASP A 2 8.89 -22.73 -9.56
N VAL A 3 9.18 -21.71 -10.34
CA VAL A 3 8.46 -20.42 -10.26
C VAL A 3 7.01 -20.60 -10.68
N ASP A 4 6.74 -21.37 -11.74
CA ASP A 4 5.38 -21.55 -12.25
C ASP A 4 4.48 -22.23 -11.21
N LYS A 5 4.98 -23.25 -10.54
CA LYS A 5 4.24 -23.88 -9.42
C LYS A 5 4.02 -22.95 -8.24
N ALA A 6 4.99 -22.07 -7.93
CA ALA A 6 4.85 -21.10 -6.88
C ALA A 6 3.76 -20.05 -7.21
N LEU A 7 3.72 -19.57 -8.46
CA LEU A 7 2.68 -18.62 -8.92
C LEU A 7 1.28 -19.27 -8.87
N VAL A 8 1.13 -20.50 -9.35
CA VAL A 8 -0.14 -21.24 -9.24
C VAL A 8 -0.57 -21.40 -7.78
N TYR A 9 0.37 -21.66 -6.87
CA TYR A 9 0.06 -21.75 -5.44
C TYR A 9 -0.41 -20.39 -4.88
N CYS A 10 0.24 -19.29 -5.26
CA CYS A 10 -0.13 -17.94 -4.84
C CYS A 10 -1.54 -17.57 -5.32
N ASP A 11 -1.86 -17.80 -6.59
CA ASP A 11 -3.19 -17.59 -7.18
C ASP A 11 -4.28 -18.35 -6.40
N VAL A 12 -4.06 -19.64 -6.08
CA VAL A 12 -4.97 -20.42 -5.24
C VAL A 12 -5.17 -19.78 -3.85
N GLN A 13 -4.12 -19.23 -3.22
CA GLN A 13 -4.25 -18.58 -1.92
C GLN A 13 -5.00 -17.23 -2.03
N VAL A 14 -4.78 -16.47 -3.09
CA VAL A 14 -5.53 -15.23 -3.39
C VAL A 14 -7.02 -15.54 -3.50
N HIS A 15 -7.41 -16.53 -4.30
CA HIS A 15 -8.82 -16.92 -4.45
C HIS A 15 -9.45 -17.41 -3.13
N ARG A 16 -8.71 -18.12 -2.30
CA ARG A 16 -9.17 -18.54 -0.96
C ARG A 16 -9.39 -17.33 -0.05
N ALA A 17 -8.48 -16.37 -0.05
CA ALA A 17 -8.62 -15.15 0.74
C ALA A 17 -9.83 -14.32 0.27
N LEU A 18 -10.02 -14.16 -1.05
CA LEU A 18 -11.19 -13.48 -1.61
C LEU A 18 -12.50 -14.15 -1.20
N ALA A 19 -12.59 -15.47 -1.34
CA ALA A 19 -13.78 -16.23 -0.93
C ALA A 19 -14.10 -16.07 0.57
N GLU A 20 -13.08 -15.93 1.41
CA GLU A 20 -13.27 -15.67 2.83
C GLU A 20 -13.77 -14.24 3.08
N LEU A 21 -13.21 -13.24 2.38
CA LEU A 21 -13.60 -11.84 2.54
C LEU A 21 -15.04 -11.57 2.06
N GLU A 22 -15.51 -12.33 1.08
CA GLU A 22 -16.87 -12.24 0.51
C GLU A 22 -17.89 -13.15 1.21
N LYS A 23 -17.48 -13.95 2.19
CA LYS A 23 -18.30 -14.97 2.83
C LYS A 23 -19.63 -14.46 3.43
N ASN A 24 -19.67 -13.20 3.84
CA ASN A 24 -20.84 -12.59 4.48
C ASN A 24 -21.62 -11.64 3.54
N GLY A 25 -21.39 -11.70 2.24
CA GLY A 25 -21.99 -10.82 1.23
C GLY A 25 -20.96 -10.14 0.36
N GLU A 26 -21.29 -8.98 -0.22
CA GLU A 26 -20.34 -8.21 -0.99
C GLU A 26 -19.15 -7.74 -0.13
N ALA A 27 -17.95 -7.80 -0.69
CA ALA A 27 -16.75 -7.36 0.00
C ALA A 27 -16.81 -5.85 0.29
N ASP A 28 -16.51 -5.46 1.53
CA ASP A 28 -16.22 -4.08 1.86
C ASP A 28 -14.74 -3.78 1.49
N TYR A 29 -14.53 -3.14 0.35
CA TYR A 29 -13.19 -2.82 -0.17
C TYR A 29 -12.42 -1.83 0.72
N SER A 30 -13.05 -1.19 1.69
CA SER A 30 -12.37 -0.40 2.72
C SER A 30 -11.82 -1.24 3.88
N MET A 31 -12.16 -2.53 3.93
CA MET A 31 -11.65 -3.49 4.93
C MET A 31 -10.51 -4.31 4.34
N GLN A 32 -9.28 -4.02 4.75
CA GLN A 32 -8.08 -4.69 4.25
C GLN A 32 -7.70 -5.88 5.14
N PRO A 33 -7.43 -7.08 4.58
CA PRO A 33 -6.92 -8.19 5.35
C PRO A 33 -5.50 -7.88 5.83
N ARG A 34 -5.26 -8.01 7.13
CA ARG A 34 -3.98 -7.67 7.75
C ARG A 34 -3.17 -8.89 8.17
N ASN A 35 -3.75 -9.75 8.97
CA ASN A 35 -3.10 -10.94 9.49
C ASN A 35 -4.14 -11.96 9.97
N ILE A 36 -3.68 -13.17 10.25
CA ILE A 36 -4.48 -14.18 10.96
C ILE A 36 -3.91 -14.24 12.39
N LEU A 37 -4.76 -14.00 13.37
CA LEU A 37 -4.35 -14.01 14.77
C LEU A 37 -4.05 -15.44 15.25
N SER A 38 -3.19 -15.57 16.26
CA SER A 38 -2.80 -16.88 16.81
C SER A 38 -4.03 -17.64 17.27
N GLY A 39 -4.19 -18.88 16.79
CA GLY A 39 -5.32 -19.76 17.10
C GLY A 39 -6.58 -19.51 16.26
N GLU A 40 -6.62 -18.48 15.43
CA GLU A 40 -7.73 -18.19 14.52
C GLU A 40 -7.48 -18.77 13.12
N LYS A 41 -8.56 -18.85 12.33
CA LYS A 41 -8.54 -19.35 10.95
C LYS A 41 -9.08 -18.31 9.95
N PHE A 42 -9.33 -17.07 10.41
CA PHE A 42 -9.95 -16.00 9.64
C PHE A 42 -9.02 -14.81 9.56
N TRP A 43 -9.18 -14.02 8.49
CA TRP A 43 -8.50 -12.76 8.35
C TRP A 43 -8.98 -11.74 9.41
N ASN A 44 -8.05 -11.19 10.17
CA ASN A 44 -8.27 -9.99 10.96
C ASN A 44 -8.17 -8.79 10.01
N CYS A 45 -9.32 -8.33 9.53
CA CYS A 45 -9.40 -7.19 8.62
C CYS A 45 -9.40 -5.88 9.40
N ARG A 46 -8.78 -4.86 8.81
CA ARG A 46 -8.74 -3.50 9.35
C ARG A 46 -9.31 -2.52 8.33
N LYS A 47 -10.13 -1.60 8.84
CA LYS A 47 -10.64 -0.51 8.00
C LYS A 47 -9.50 0.41 7.62
N VAL A 48 -9.50 0.85 6.38
CA VAL A 48 -8.54 1.85 5.89
C VAL A 48 -8.58 3.09 6.77
N ALA A 49 -7.45 3.40 7.38
CA ALA A 49 -7.26 4.53 8.28
C ALA A 49 -5.77 4.92 8.30
N LYS A 50 -5.47 6.15 8.69
CA LYS A 50 -4.08 6.67 8.70
C LYS A 50 -3.13 5.89 9.62
N GLU A 51 -3.66 5.17 10.60
CA GLU A 51 -2.91 4.33 11.55
C GLU A 51 -2.65 2.90 11.02
N GLU A 52 -3.28 2.52 9.91
CA GLU A 52 -3.24 1.14 9.38
C GLU A 52 -2.29 1.03 8.19
N TRP A 53 -0.99 1.06 8.45
CA TRP A 53 0.09 1.08 7.47
C TRP A 53 0.14 -0.13 6.51
N THR A 54 -0.49 -1.25 6.86
CA THR A 54 -0.47 -2.47 6.03
C THR A 54 -1.50 -2.49 4.89
N GLY A 55 -2.39 -1.48 4.83
CA GLY A 55 -3.53 -1.47 3.90
C GLY A 55 -3.18 -1.57 2.42
N GLY A 56 -1.99 -1.12 2.02
CA GLY A 56 -1.54 -1.19 0.62
C GLY A 56 -1.06 -2.57 0.14
N PHE A 57 -0.76 -3.48 1.05
CA PHE A 57 -0.20 -4.79 0.67
C PHE A 57 -1.21 -5.71 0.00
N TRP A 58 -2.46 -5.74 0.47
CA TRP A 58 -3.46 -6.60 -0.14
C TRP A 58 -3.75 -6.23 -1.61
N PRO A 59 -4.09 -4.98 -1.95
CA PRO A 59 -4.19 -4.61 -3.35
C PRO A 59 -2.89 -4.85 -4.13
N GLY A 60 -1.72 -4.67 -3.51
CA GLY A 60 -0.44 -5.02 -4.11
C GLY A 60 -0.33 -6.50 -4.49
N VAL A 61 -0.77 -7.40 -3.62
CA VAL A 61 -0.85 -8.85 -3.91
C VAL A 61 -1.78 -9.12 -5.07
N LEU A 62 -2.96 -8.48 -5.11
CA LEU A 62 -3.91 -8.64 -6.23
C LEU A 62 -3.33 -8.15 -7.56
N TRP A 63 -2.56 -7.05 -7.55
CA TRP A 63 -1.88 -6.56 -8.76
C TRP A 63 -0.82 -7.54 -9.26
N TYR A 64 -0.02 -8.15 -8.37
CA TYR A 64 0.94 -9.20 -8.76
C TYR A 64 0.26 -10.45 -9.28
N ASP A 65 -0.88 -10.83 -8.69
CA ASP A 65 -1.66 -11.97 -9.17
C ASP A 65 -2.25 -11.70 -10.55
N TYR A 66 -2.79 -10.50 -10.78
CA TYR A 66 -3.20 -10.06 -12.12
C TYR A 66 -2.04 -10.08 -13.13
N GLU A 67 -0.86 -9.61 -12.76
CA GLU A 67 0.32 -9.64 -13.62
C GLU A 67 0.67 -11.07 -14.04
N ALA A 68 0.58 -12.02 -13.13
CA ALA A 68 0.91 -13.42 -13.37
C ALA A 68 -0.16 -14.16 -14.17
N THR A 69 -1.46 -13.87 -13.91
CA THR A 69 -2.58 -14.65 -14.44
C THR A 69 -3.30 -13.98 -15.61
N GLN A 70 -3.17 -12.67 -15.77
CA GLN A 70 -3.95 -11.83 -16.69
C GLN A 70 -5.48 -11.97 -16.50
N ASN A 71 -5.91 -12.27 -15.28
CA ASN A 71 -7.30 -12.43 -14.93
C ASN A 71 -7.98 -11.08 -14.69
N ASP A 72 -8.86 -10.65 -15.59
CA ASP A 72 -9.58 -9.38 -15.49
C ASP A 72 -10.43 -9.24 -14.22
N THR A 73 -10.94 -10.35 -13.67
CA THR A 73 -11.68 -10.31 -12.41
C THR A 73 -10.76 -9.87 -11.26
N ILE A 74 -9.55 -10.40 -11.21
CA ILE A 74 -8.54 -10.00 -10.22
C ILE A 74 -8.14 -8.54 -10.42
N ARG A 75 -7.99 -8.08 -11.68
CA ARG A 75 -7.71 -6.67 -11.98
C ARG A 75 -8.78 -5.74 -11.40
N VAL A 76 -10.05 -6.05 -11.64
CA VAL A 76 -11.18 -5.23 -11.12
C VAL A 76 -11.19 -5.20 -9.60
N LEU A 77 -10.88 -6.31 -8.94
CA LEU A 77 -10.77 -6.36 -7.48
C LEU A 77 -9.56 -5.55 -6.98
N ALA A 78 -8.41 -5.67 -7.65
CA ALA A 78 -7.22 -4.88 -7.33
C ALA A 78 -7.50 -3.38 -7.45
N GLU A 79 -8.21 -2.93 -8.50
CA GLU A 79 -8.65 -1.55 -8.68
C GLU A 79 -9.52 -1.08 -7.49
N LYS A 80 -10.57 -1.83 -7.14
CA LYS A 80 -11.49 -1.47 -6.05
C LYS A 80 -10.80 -1.35 -4.69
N TYR A 81 -9.95 -2.31 -4.34
CA TYR A 81 -9.17 -2.25 -3.11
C TYR A 81 -8.14 -1.11 -3.13
N THR A 82 -7.49 -0.86 -4.27
CA THR A 82 -6.57 0.27 -4.45
C THR A 82 -7.29 1.60 -4.25
N GLU A 83 -8.44 1.80 -4.87
CA GLU A 83 -9.20 3.05 -4.80
C GLU A 83 -9.66 3.40 -3.37
N SER A 84 -9.85 2.41 -2.51
CA SER A 84 -10.17 2.64 -1.10
C SER A 84 -9.06 3.39 -0.34
N LEU A 85 -7.83 3.41 -0.88
CA LEU A 85 -6.66 4.08 -0.30
C LEU A 85 -6.46 5.51 -0.80
N LYS A 86 -7.36 6.04 -1.64
CA LYS A 86 -7.25 7.38 -2.23
C LYS A 86 -7.11 8.48 -1.18
N LEU A 87 -7.70 8.30 -0.01
CA LEU A 87 -7.66 9.29 1.08
C LEU A 87 -6.22 9.72 1.44
N PHE A 88 -5.21 8.86 1.24
CA PHE A 88 -3.82 9.17 1.57
C PHE A 88 -3.19 10.23 0.66
N SER A 89 -3.77 10.50 -0.51
CA SER A 89 -3.42 11.64 -1.36
C SER A 89 -4.09 12.95 -0.95
N GLU A 90 -5.04 12.91 -0.03
CA GLU A 90 -5.91 14.02 0.35
C GLU A 90 -5.66 14.51 1.79
N ILE A 91 -4.92 13.74 2.58
CA ILE A 91 -4.61 14.07 3.98
C ILE A 91 -3.11 14.26 4.20
N PRO A 92 -2.69 15.04 5.21
CA PRO A 92 -1.29 15.15 5.59
C PRO A 92 -0.70 13.79 6.02
N ALA A 93 0.60 13.63 5.81
CA ALA A 93 1.33 12.44 6.25
C ALA A 93 1.18 12.23 7.77
N TYR A 94 0.62 11.10 8.15
CA TYR A 94 0.52 10.69 9.55
C TYR A 94 1.85 10.14 10.07
N ASP A 95 2.54 9.40 9.20
CA ASP A 95 3.88 8.85 9.40
C ASP A 95 4.54 8.49 8.05
N HIS A 96 5.66 7.81 8.11
CA HIS A 96 6.48 7.48 6.94
C HIS A 96 5.94 6.36 6.05
N ASP A 97 4.89 5.64 6.45
CA ASP A 97 4.44 4.40 5.81
C ASP A 97 3.62 4.60 4.50
N LEU A 98 3.57 5.82 3.99
CA LEU A 98 2.79 6.16 2.79
C LEU A 98 3.24 5.39 1.53
N GLY A 99 4.51 5.00 1.44
CA GLY A 99 4.98 4.14 0.36
C GLY A 99 4.37 2.74 0.42
N PHE A 100 4.26 2.15 1.60
CA PHE A 100 3.58 0.87 1.79
C PHE A 100 2.10 0.94 1.42
N LEU A 101 1.44 2.03 1.76
CA LEU A 101 0.02 2.24 1.49
C LEU A 101 -0.25 2.49 0.01
N VAL A 102 0.46 3.45 -0.60
CA VAL A 102 0.12 3.97 -1.92
C VAL A 102 1.01 3.38 -3.02
N PHE A 103 2.30 3.18 -2.78
CA PHE A 103 3.16 2.69 -3.86
C PHE A 103 3.03 1.18 -4.07
N CYS A 104 2.76 0.40 -3.02
CA CYS A 104 2.43 -1.02 -3.18
C CYS A 104 1.09 -1.23 -3.91
N SER A 105 0.14 -0.32 -3.78
CA SER A 105 -1.19 -0.38 -4.40
C SER A 105 -1.25 0.38 -5.73
N TYR A 106 -1.36 1.71 -5.68
CA TYR A 106 -1.42 2.59 -6.85
C TYR A 106 -0.19 2.48 -7.76
N GLY A 107 1.00 2.29 -7.18
CA GLY A 107 2.25 2.12 -7.94
C GLY A 107 2.20 0.90 -8.86
N ASN A 108 1.78 -0.26 -8.34
CA ASN A 108 1.59 -1.46 -9.15
C ASN A 108 0.43 -1.29 -10.15
N GLY A 109 -0.67 -0.67 -9.72
CA GLY A 109 -1.79 -0.36 -10.60
C GLY A 109 -1.37 0.52 -11.77
N TYR A 110 -0.62 1.60 -11.52
CA TYR A 110 -0.10 2.47 -12.59
C TYR A 110 0.86 1.74 -13.53
N ARG A 111 1.76 0.94 -12.98
CA ARG A 111 2.73 0.16 -13.77
C ARG A 111 2.04 -0.77 -14.78
N LEU A 112 0.90 -1.35 -14.40
CA LEU A 112 0.20 -2.35 -15.22
C LEU A 112 -0.89 -1.75 -16.12
N THR A 113 -1.49 -0.61 -15.72
CA THR A 113 -2.64 -0.03 -16.44
C THR A 113 -2.35 1.30 -17.11
N HIS A 114 -1.28 2.00 -16.70
CA HIS A 114 -0.96 3.37 -17.09
C HIS A 114 -2.10 4.37 -16.81
N ASN A 115 -2.95 4.09 -15.81
CA ASN A 115 -4.04 4.98 -15.42
C ASN A 115 -3.49 6.32 -14.91
N PRO A 116 -3.74 7.45 -15.59
CA PRO A 116 -3.18 8.74 -15.20
C PRO A 116 -3.64 9.21 -13.82
N THR A 117 -4.85 8.84 -13.39
CA THR A 117 -5.35 9.16 -12.04
C THR A 117 -4.48 8.51 -10.96
N TYR A 118 -3.96 7.31 -11.20
CA TYR A 118 -3.08 6.63 -10.26
C TYR A 118 -1.74 7.36 -10.11
N ARG A 119 -1.19 7.86 -11.22
CA ARG A 119 0.00 8.73 -11.21
C ARG A 119 -0.22 9.95 -10.32
N ASP A 120 -1.35 10.63 -10.47
CA ASP A 120 -1.64 11.87 -9.74
C ASP A 120 -1.80 11.59 -8.22
N VAL A 121 -2.43 10.47 -7.85
CA VAL A 121 -2.51 10.02 -6.45
C VAL A 121 -1.13 9.74 -5.87
N ILE A 122 -0.24 9.07 -6.61
CA ILE A 122 1.12 8.75 -6.15
C ILE A 122 1.90 10.05 -5.92
N ILE A 123 1.84 11.01 -6.86
CA ILE A 123 2.55 12.30 -6.74
C ILE A 123 2.06 13.08 -5.52
N ALA A 124 0.75 13.24 -5.36
CA ALA A 124 0.18 13.96 -4.22
C ALA A 124 0.55 13.31 -2.87
N THR A 125 0.59 11.97 -2.82
CA THR A 125 1.03 11.24 -1.62
C THR A 125 2.53 11.40 -1.38
N ALA A 126 3.34 11.41 -2.43
CA ALA A 126 4.79 11.66 -2.33
C ALA A 126 5.08 13.06 -1.79
N ASP A 127 4.35 14.09 -2.25
CA ASP A 127 4.46 15.46 -1.73
C ASP A 127 4.11 15.52 -0.24
N SER A 128 3.07 14.78 0.18
CA SER A 128 2.72 14.66 1.59
C SER A 128 3.84 13.98 2.40
N LEU A 129 4.42 12.87 1.92
CA LEU A 129 5.54 12.21 2.58
C LEU A 129 6.77 13.10 2.66
N ALA A 130 7.06 13.89 1.62
CA ALA A 130 8.19 14.81 1.57
C ALA A 130 8.13 15.86 2.68
N THR A 131 6.94 16.22 3.18
CA THR A 131 6.80 17.15 4.32
C THR A 131 7.44 16.65 5.62
N LEU A 132 7.66 15.34 5.75
CA LEU A 132 8.34 14.73 6.89
C LEU A 132 9.88 14.80 6.81
N TYR A 133 10.43 15.28 5.69
CA TYR A 133 11.87 15.43 5.55
C TYR A 133 12.40 16.57 6.41
N ASN A 134 13.43 16.28 7.18
CA ASN A 134 14.13 17.30 7.98
C ASN A 134 15.52 17.57 7.38
N PRO A 135 15.75 18.72 6.74
CA PRO A 135 17.03 19.02 6.08
C PRO A 135 18.22 19.18 7.07
N LYS A 136 17.97 19.45 8.35
CA LYS A 136 19.03 19.52 9.35
C LYS A 136 19.53 18.15 9.78
N VAL A 137 18.66 17.13 9.73
CA VAL A 137 18.98 15.73 10.06
C VAL A 137 19.33 14.94 8.81
N GLY A 138 18.76 15.32 7.65
CA GLY A 138 18.95 14.64 6.36
C GLY A 138 18.10 13.38 6.19
N THR A 139 17.04 13.21 6.99
CA THR A 139 16.16 12.03 6.94
C THR A 139 14.67 12.38 7.03
N ILE A 140 13.83 11.43 6.64
CA ILE A 140 12.38 11.47 6.86
C ILE A 140 12.09 11.14 8.33
N LEU A 141 11.22 11.92 8.96
CA LEU A 141 10.69 11.66 10.29
C LEU A 141 9.72 10.47 10.24
N SER A 142 10.00 9.41 11.02
CA SER A 142 9.15 8.21 10.99
C SER A 142 7.79 8.45 11.65
N TRP A 143 7.81 8.91 12.88
CA TRP A 143 6.58 9.07 13.68
C TRP A 143 6.50 10.45 14.33
N PRO A 144 5.85 11.44 13.68
CA PRO A 144 5.66 12.79 14.25
C PRO A 144 5.06 12.77 15.66
N ARG A 145 4.12 11.86 15.91
CA ARG A 145 3.43 11.68 17.20
C ARG A 145 4.34 11.20 18.34
N ASN A 146 5.51 10.68 18.02
CA ASN A 146 6.43 10.08 18.99
C ASN A 146 7.67 10.97 19.29
N ILE A 147 7.70 12.22 18.78
CA ILE A 147 8.84 13.12 18.93
C ILE A 147 9.19 13.31 20.41
N GLU A 148 8.22 13.60 21.26
CA GLU A 148 8.44 13.80 22.68
C GLU A 148 8.89 12.51 23.38
N MET A 149 8.21 11.39 23.10
CA MET A 149 8.52 10.10 23.72
C MET A 149 9.93 9.61 23.35
N LEU A 150 10.37 9.85 22.11
CA LEU A 150 11.66 9.39 21.59
C LEU A 150 12.78 10.42 21.74
N GLY A 151 12.51 11.59 22.32
CA GLY A 151 13.50 12.63 22.58
C GLY A 151 13.93 13.43 21.36
N GLY A 152 13.12 13.46 20.31
CA GLY A 152 13.38 14.27 19.11
C GLY A 152 13.04 13.58 17.80
N HIS A 153 13.75 14.00 16.73
CA HIS A 153 13.59 13.42 15.40
C HIS A 153 13.92 11.92 15.43
N ASN A 154 12.97 11.13 14.98
CA ASN A 154 13.10 9.67 14.94
C ASN A 154 12.99 9.18 13.51
N THR A 155 13.83 8.20 13.16
CA THR A 155 13.80 7.54 11.86
C THR A 155 14.18 6.07 12.04
N ILE A 156 13.58 5.20 11.25
CA ILE A 156 13.89 3.77 11.23
C ILE A 156 14.30 3.32 9.83
N MET A 157 14.94 2.17 9.73
CA MET A 157 15.57 1.72 8.50
C MET A 157 14.55 1.44 7.37
N ASP A 158 13.35 1.03 7.70
CA ASP A 158 12.30 0.75 6.71
C ASP A 158 11.79 2.00 5.97
N ASN A 159 12.11 3.21 6.46
CA ASN A 159 11.97 4.43 5.65
C ASN A 159 12.58 4.29 4.25
N MET A 160 13.65 3.50 4.10
CA MET A 160 14.30 3.27 2.82
C MET A 160 13.35 2.68 1.76
N ILE A 161 12.42 1.83 2.17
CA ILE A 161 11.44 1.22 1.26
C ILE A 161 10.42 2.28 0.80
N ASN A 162 10.01 3.14 1.71
CA ASN A 162 9.04 4.23 1.42
C ASN A 162 9.63 5.33 0.51
N LEU A 163 10.96 5.48 0.45
CA LEU A 163 11.62 6.43 -0.45
C LEU A 163 11.45 6.11 -1.94
N GLU A 164 11.16 4.87 -2.30
CA GLU A 164 10.93 4.49 -3.70
C GLU A 164 9.85 5.36 -4.34
N MET A 165 8.75 5.63 -3.61
CA MET A 165 7.68 6.51 -4.07
C MET A 165 8.17 7.93 -4.36
N LEU A 166 9.04 8.50 -3.52
CA LEU A 166 9.60 9.85 -3.72
C LEU A 166 10.45 9.90 -5.00
N PHE A 167 11.35 8.94 -5.18
CA PHE A 167 12.19 8.88 -6.38
C PHE A 167 11.37 8.66 -7.66
N TRP A 168 10.31 7.86 -7.56
CA TRP A 168 9.41 7.64 -8.67
C TRP A 168 8.66 8.94 -9.01
N ALA A 169 8.08 9.64 -8.03
CA ALA A 169 7.36 10.90 -8.24
C ALA A 169 8.25 11.97 -8.88
N ALA A 170 9.47 12.15 -8.39
CA ALA A 170 10.43 13.10 -8.94
C ALA A 170 10.78 12.85 -10.44
N ARG A 171 10.66 11.60 -10.91
CA ARG A 171 10.88 11.23 -12.32
C ARG A 171 9.61 11.34 -13.17
N ASN A 172 8.44 11.36 -12.55
CA ASN A 172 7.15 11.32 -13.23
C ASN A 172 6.34 12.62 -13.11
N GLY A 173 6.98 13.74 -12.76
CA GLY A 173 6.39 15.07 -12.78
C GLY A 173 6.03 15.65 -11.43
N GLY A 174 6.44 15.00 -10.33
CA GLY A 174 6.45 15.60 -8.99
C GLY A 174 7.57 16.63 -8.84
N ASP A 175 7.50 17.45 -7.79
CA ASP A 175 8.58 18.40 -7.45
C ASP A 175 9.87 17.64 -7.07
N ARG A 176 11.04 18.28 -7.33
CA ARG A 176 12.37 17.68 -7.07
C ARG A 176 12.99 18.18 -5.78
#